data_04579b799335b56fd42ff0612d22979a
#
_entry.id   04579b799335b56fd42ff0612d22979a
#
_cell.length_a   1.000
_cell.length_b   1.000
_cell.length_c   1.000
_cell.angle_alpha   90.00
_cell.angle_beta   90.00
_cell.angle_gamma   90.00
#
_symmetry.space_group_name_H-M   'P 1'
#
loop_
_entity.id
_entity.type
_entity.pdbx_description
1 polymer ?
#
loop_
_entity_poly.entity_id
_entity_poly.type
_entity_poly.pdbx_seq_one_letter_code
_entity_poly.pdbx_strand_id
1 'polypeptide(L)'
;MAKKIVGYIKLQLPAGKATPAPPVGPALGAYGVAIPNFTKEFNERTKNDIGLIIPVVLTVYADRSFTFITKTPPAPVLIKKACGIETASATPNKTKVASITKDQVRQIAETKMKDLNAGSIEAAMSMIAGTARSMGITVAD
;
A
#
# COMPACT_ATOMS: atom_id res chain seq x y z
N MET A 1 13.99 11.70 25.93
CA MET A 1 14.32 10.29 26.14
C MET A 1 13.63 9.43 25.10
N ALA A 2 14.31 8.38 24.64
CA ALA A 2 13.70 7.46 23.70
C ALA A 2 12.60 6.64 24.39
N LYS A 3 11.42 6.60 23.81
CA LYS A 3 10.30 5.80 24.32
C LYS A 3 10.52 4.34 23.96
N LYS A 4 10.14 3.45 24.88
CA LYS A 4 10.23 2.01 24.62
C LYS A 4 9.14 1.60 23.62
N ILE A 5 9.55 0.91 22.56
CA ILE A 5 8.64 0.40 21.56
C ILE A 5 8.02 -0.89 22.08
N VAL A 6 6.68 -0.94 22.09
CA VAL A 6 5.92 -2.14 22.48
C VAL A 6 5.66 -3.04 21.27
N GLY A 7 5.42 -2.44 20.11
CA GLY A 7 5.20 -3.23 18.91
C GLY A 7 4.96 -2.39 17.68
N TYR A 8 4.82 -3.08 16.55
CA TYR A 8 4.53 -2.49 15.26
C TYR A 8 3.22 -3.05 14.73
N ILE A 9 2.42 -2.18 14.10
CA ILE A 9 1.16 -2.57 13.46
C ILE A 9 1.27 -2.19 11.99
N LYS A 10 1.02 -3.13 11.11
CA LYS A 10 1.02 -2.90 9.67
C LYS A 10 -0.40 -3.05 9.14
N LEU A 11 -0.90 -2.02 8.49
CA LEU A 11 -2.27 -1.99 7.97
C LEU A 11 -2.27 -1.48 6.53
N GLN A 12 -3.31 -1.86 5.79
CA GLN A 12 -3.61 -1.26 4.48
C GLN A 12 -5.01 -0.68 4.56
N LEU A 13 -5.11 0.63 4.37
CA LEU A 13 -6.37 1.35 4.56
C LEU A 13 -6.67 2.22 3.33
N PRO A 14 -7.96 2.38 2.97
CA PRO A 14 -8.35 3.34 1.93
C PRO A 14 -7.97 4.75 2.36
N ALA A 15 -7.33 5.50 1.46
CA ALA A 15 -6.90 6.86 1.72
C ALA A 15 -8.10 7.76 2.04
N GLY A 16 -7.99 8.54 3.10
CA GLY A 16 -9.04 9.47 3.52
C GLY A 16 -10.30 8.84 4.09
N LYS A 17 -10.33 7.51 4.22
CA LYS A 17 -11.54 6.77 4.65
C LYS A 17 -11.29 5.80 5.80
N ALA A 18 -10.27 6.05 6.60
CA ALA A 18 -10.02 5.22 7.79
C ALA A 18 -11.16 5.41 8.80
N THR A 19 -11.64 4.29 9.35
CA THR A 19 -12.72 4.27 10.34
C THR A 19 -12.32 3.35 11.51
N PRO A 20 -12.96 3.48 12.68
CA PRO A 20 -12.72 2.58 13.80
C PRO A 20 -13.14 1.13 13.55
N ALA A 21 -13.86 0.88 12.46
CA ALA A 21 -14.29 -0.48 12.09
C ALA A 21 -13.07 -1.36 11.74
N PRO A 22 -13.20 -2.70 11.76
CA PRO A 22 -12.12 -3.57 11.34
C PRO A 22 -11.57 -3.18 9.94
N PRO A 23 -10.24 -3.28 9.71
CA PRO A 23 -9.23 -3.91 10.57
C PRO A 23 -8.60 -2.98 11.63
N VAL A 24 -8.95 -1.69 11.65
CA VAL A 24 -8.30 -0.68 12.50
C VAL A 24 -8.57 -0.93 13.98
N GLY A 25 -9.85 -1.08 14.35
CA GLY A 25 -10.27 -1.23 15.75
C GLY A 25 -9.57 -2.37 16.46
N PRO A 26 -9.68 -3.62 15.99
CA PRO A 26 -9.03 -4.75 16.65
C PRO A 26 -7.50 -4.63 16.70
N ALA A 27 -6.88 -4.15 15.64
CA ALA A 27 -5.43 -4.03 15.55
C ALA A 27 -4.88 -3.01 16.56
N LEU A 28 -5.49 -1.83 16.64
CA LEU A 28 -5.06 -0.77 17.54
C LEU A 28 -5.54 -1.00 18.97
N GLY A 29 -6.71 -1.57 19.15
CA GLY A 29 -7.30 -1.86 20.46
C GLY A 29 -6.43 -2.80 21.29
N ALA A 30 -5.79 -3.77 20.66
CA ALA A 30 -4.89 -4.72 21.33
C ALA A 30 -3.71 -4.01 22.02
N TYR A 31 -3.30 -2.87 21.52
CA TYR A 31 -2.19 -2.08 22.08
C TYR A 31 -2.66 -0.86 22.89
N GLY A 32 -3.96 -0.66 22.99
CA GLY A 32 -4.52 0.45 23.76
C GLY A 32 -4.29 1.83 23.11
N VAL A 33 -4.12 1.86 21.79
CA VAL A 33 -3.90 3.11 21.04
C VAL A 33 -5.22 3.86 20.86
N ALA A 34 -5.18 5.20 20.91
CA ALA A 34 -6.35 6.05 20.67
C ALA A 34 -6.75 6.02 19.19
N ILE A 35 -7.75 5.20 18.88
CA ILE A 35 -8.22 4.97 17.50
C ILE A 35 -8.70 6.27 16.82
N PRO A 36 -9.52 7.13 17.47
CA PRO A 36 -9.98 8.37 16.82
C PRO A 36 -8.83 9.29 16.40
N ASN A 37 -7.79 9.40 17.21
CA ASN A 37 -6.63 10.23 16.90
C ASN A 37 -5.90 9.70 15.66
N PHE A 38 -5.69 8.39 15.59
CA PHE A 38 -5.05 7.76 14.44
C PHE A 38 -5.85 7.96 13.15
N THR A 39 -7.16 7.69 13.19
CA THR A 39 -8.00 7.81 11.99
C THR A 39 -8.04 9.23 11.47
N LYS A 40 -8.12 10.22 12.38
CA LYS A 40 -8.10 11.63 12.01
C LYS A 40 -6.80 12.02 11.32
N GLU A 41 -5.66 11.70 11.94
CA GLU A 41 -4.35 12.02 11.36
C GLU A 41 -4.12 11.31 10.03
N PHE A 42 -4.47 10.03 9.94
CA PHE A 42 -4.34 9.26 8.70
C PHE A 42 -5.17 9.89 7.58
N ASN A 43 -6.43 10.21 7.86
CA ASN A 43 -7.32 10.81 6.86
C ASN A 43 -6.80 12.17 6.39
N GLU A 44 -6.25 12.99 7.29
CA GLU A 44 -5.64 14.27 6.93
C GLU A 44 -4.42 14.09 6.03
N ARG A 45 -3.53 13.15 6.36
CA ARG A 45 -2.32 12.90 5.59
C ARG A 45 -2.58 12.30 4.22
N THR A 46 -3.66 11.55 4.07
CA THR A 46 -3.97 10.83 2.84
C THR A 46 -5.10 11.45 2.02
N LYS A 47 -5.57 12.63 2.37
CA LYS A 47 -6.69 13.29 1.70
C LYS A 47 -6.47 13.53 0.21
N ASN A 48 -5.21 13.68 -0.21
CA ASN A 48 -4.84 13.89 -1.61
C ASN A 48 -4.75 12.59 -2.41
N ASP A 49 -4.79 11.45 -1.73
CA ASP A 49 -4.63 10.13 -2.33
C ASP A 49 -5.92 9.31 -2.32
N ILE A 50 -7.06 9.99 -2.17
CA ILE A 50 -8.39 9.35 -2.11
C ILE A 50 -8.59 8.45 -3.34
N GLY A 51 -9.08 7.24 -3.09
CA GLY A 51 -9.27 6.23 -4.13
C GLY A 51 -8.13 5.21 -4.21
N LEU A 52 -7.06 5.40 -3.45
CA LEU A 52 -5.94 4.47 -3.36
C LEU A 52 -5.93 3.79 -1.98
N ILE A 53 -5.35 2.60 -1.93
CA ILE A 53 -5.09 1.92 -0.66
C ILE A 53 -3.69 2.30 -0.22
N ILE A 54 -3.56 2.81 1.01
CA ILE A 54 -2.28 3.26 1.55
C ILE A 54 -1.82 2.31 2.64
N PRO A 55 -0.63 1.69 2.50
CA PRO A 55 -0.03 0.92 3.58
C PRO A 55 0.47 1.85 4.69
N VAL A 56 0.23 1.45 5.93
CA VAL A 56 0.65 2.20 7.12
C VAL A 56 1.46 1.28 8.01
N VAL A 57 2.60 1.76 8.48
CA VAL A 57 3.36 1.10 9.54
C VAL A 57 3.29 1.98 10.78
N LEU A 58 2.65 1.49 11.81
CA LEU A 58 2.41 2.20 13.05
C LEU A 58 3.30 1.63 14.15
N THR A 59 4.03 2.51 14.83
CA THR A 59 4.88 2.14 15.96
C THR A 59 4.18 2.54 17.25
N VAL A 60 3.98 1.59 18.16
CA VAL A 60 3.33 1.82 19.46
C VAL A 60 4.38 1.83 20.56
N TYR A 61 4.28 2.80 21.43
CA TYR A 61 5.19 2.99 22.56
C TYR A 61 4.56 2.56 23.89
N ALA A 62 5.39 2.37 24.91
CA ALA A 62 4.96 1.89 26.21
C ALA A 62 3.96 2.82 26.91
N ASP A 63 3.97 4.11 26.60
CA ASP A 63 3.04 5.11 27.13
C ASP A 63 1.72 5.18 26.34
N ARG A 64 1.48 4.22 25.44
CA ARG A 64 0.32 4.14 24.55
C ARG A 64 0.29 5.24 23.48
N SER A 65 1.35 6.04 23.36
CA SER A 65 1.49 6.93 22.22
C SER A 65 1.89 6.14 20.97
N PHE A 66 1.73 6.77 19.83
CA PHE A 66 2.07 6.12 18.55
C PHE A 66 2.68 7.13 17.59
N THR A 67 3.47 6.61 16.67
CA THR A 67 3.85 7.31 15.45
C THR A 67 3.58 6.40 14.27
N PHE A 68 3.31 6.97 13.10
CA PHE A 68 3.09 6.15 11.92
C PHE A 68 3.70 6.79 10.69
N ILE A 69 4.04 5.94 9.75
CA ILE A 69 4.49 6.33 8.41
C ILE A 69 3.55 5.73 7.38
N THR A 70 3.27 6.50 6.34
CA THR A 70 2.51 6.01 5.19
C THR A 70 3.49 5.68 4.08
N LYS A 71 3.25 4.57 3.39
CA LYS A 71 4.06 4.14 2.25
C LYS A 71 3.30 4.40 0.95
N THR A 72 3.97 4.19 -0.17
CA THR A 72 3.30 4.25 -1.48
C THR A 72 2.27 3.14 -1.59
N PRO A 73 1.21 3.32 -2.41
CA PRO A 73 0.21 2.26 -2.61
C PRO A 73 0.86 0.95 -3.05
N PRO A 74 0.29 -0.22 -2.67
CA PRO A 74 0.82 -1.50 -3.12
C PRO A 74 0.88 -1.59 -4.65
N ALA A 75 1.88 -2.28 -5.18
CA ALA A 75 2.04 -2.43 -6.62
C ALA A 75 0.78 -2.98 -7.32
N PRO A 76 0.08 -4.01 -6.78
CA PRO A 76 -1.16 -4.48 -7.40
C PRO A 76 -2.23 -3.41 -7.53
N VAL A 77 -2.37 -2.52 -6.55
CA VAL A 77 -3.35 -1.42 -6.60
C VAL A 77 -3.03 -0.45 -7.73
N LEU A 78 -1.76 -0.06 -7.86
CA LEU A 78 -1.30 0.83 -8.93
C LEU A 78 -1.47 0.20 -10.31
N ILE A 79 -1.17 -1.09 -10.43
CA ILE A 79 -1.33 -1.84 -11.69
C ILE A 79 -2.80 -1.91 -12.09
N LYS A 80 -3.69 -2.25 -11.16
CA LYS A 80 -5.13 -2.29 -11.44
C LYS A 80 -5.66 -0.93 -11.89
N LYS A 81 -5.21 0.13 -11.24
CA LYS A 81 -5.60 1.50 -11.63
C LYS A 81 -5.11 1.86 -13.02
N ALA A 82 -3.86 1.50 -13.37
CA ALA A 82 -3.29 1.77 -14.69
C ALA A 82 -4.02 0.99 -15.78
N CYS A 83 -4.46 -0.24 -15.49
CA CYS A 83 -5.21 -1.08 -16.43
C CYS A 83 -6.71 -0.80 -16.47
N GLY A 84 -7.23 -0.03 -15.51
CA GLY A 84 -8.66 0.26 -15.40
C GLY A 84 -9.51 -0.93 -14.99
N ILE A 85 -8.94 -1.89 -14.24
CA ILE A 85 -9.65 -3.08 -13.76
C ILE A 85 -9.79 -3.03 -12.23
N GLU A 86 -10.84 -3.65 -11.71
CA GLU A 86 -11.08 -3.72 -10.27
C GLU A 86 -10.50 -4.99 -9.65
N THR A 87 -10.51 -6.09 -10.40
CA THR A 87 -10.13 -7.41 -9.90
C THR A 87 -9.12 -8.05 -10.84
N ALA A 88 -8.06 -8.61 -10.25
CA ALA A 88 -7.07 -9.38 -10.99
C ALA A 88 -7.58 -10.81 -11.25
N SER A 89 -6.85 -11.55 -12.10
CA SER A 89 -7.20 -12.94 -12.41
C SER A 89 -7.01 -13.87 -11.22
N ALA A 90 -7.97 -14.76 -11.00
CA ALA A 90 -7.85 -15.84 -10.02
C ALA A 90 -6.94 -16.98 -10.55
N THR A 91 -6.76 -17.07 -11.87
CA THR A 91 -5.93 -18.07 -12.52
C THR A 91 -4.98 -17.39 -13.51
N PRO A 92 -3.97 -16.63 -13.02
CA PRO A 92 -3.17 -15.75 -13.88
C PRO A 92 -2.34 -16.48 -14.94
N ASN A 93 -2.00 -17.73 -14.72
CA ASN A 93 -1.27 -18.55 -15.69
C ASN A 93 -2.14 -19.01 -16.85
N LYS A 94 -3.46 -19.03 -16.67
CA LYS A 94 -4.43 -19.50 -17.69
C LYS A 94 -5.26 -18.37 -18.27
N THR A 95 -5.75 -17.47 -17.42
CA THR A 95 -6.66 -16.39 -17.81
C THR A 95 -5.97 -15.04 -17.67
N LYS A 96 -5.79 -14.33 -18.78
CA LYS A 96 -5.27 -12.96 -18.79
C LYS A 96 -6.45 -11.99 -18.84
N VAL A 97 -6.45 -10.99 -17.96
CA VAL A 97 -7.58 -10.06 -17.81
C VAL A 97 -7.30 -8.66 -18.36
N ALA A 98 -6.04 -8.30 -18.55
CA ALA A 98 -5.64 -6.98 -19.05
C ALA A 98 -4.21 -7.01 -19.58
N SER A 99 -3.78 -5.90 -20.14
CA SER A 99 -2.39 -5.67 -20.51
C SER A 99 -1.94 -4.30 -20.02
N ILE A 100 -0.64 -4.17 -19.75
CA ILE A 100 -0.02 -2.92 -19.32
C ILE A 100 1.18 -2.64 -20.23
N THR A 101 1.41 -1.38 -20.58
CA THR A 101 2.56 -0.99 -21.40
C THR A 101 3.81 -0.85 -20.54
N LYS A 102 4.97 -0.93 -21.18
CA LYS A 102 6.25 -0.67 -20.48
C LYS A 102 6.33 0.73 -19.91
N ASP A 103 5.74 1.73 -20.56
CA ASP A 103 5.71 3.11 -20.06
C ASP A 103 4.90 3.19 -18.77
N GLN A 104 3.76 2.51 -18.69
CA GLN A 104 2.95 2.44 -17.47
C GLN A 104 3.70 1.73 -16.34
N VAL A 105 4.39 0.64 -16.65
CA VAL A 105 5.24 -0.08 -15.69
C VAL A 105 6.33 0.84 -15.16
N ARG A 106 6.95 1.63 -16.03
CA ARG A 106 7.99 2.59 -15.65
C ARG A 106 7.44 3.67 -14.72
N GLN A 107 6.27 4.22 -15.01
CA GLN A 107 5.62 5.23 -14.15
C GLN A 107 5.35 4.68 -12.75
N ILE A 108 4.84 3.46 -12.66
CA ILE A 108 4.60 2.79 -11.38
C ILE A 108 5.91 2.56 -10.63
N ALA A 109 6.94 2.11 -11.33
CA ALA A 109 8.26 1.88 -10.74
C ALA A 109 8.86 3.17 -10.19
N GLU A 110 8.75 4.28 -10.92
CA GLU A 110 9.22 5.59 -10.47
C GLU A 110 8.47 6.05 -9.21
N THR A 111 7.17 5.87 -9.17
CA THR A 111 6.34 6.22 -8.02
C THR A 111 6.74 5.43 -6.77
N LYS A 112 7.06 4.15 -6.92
CA LYS A 112 7.41 3.27 -5.80
C LYS A 112 8.89 3.21 -5.50
N MET A 113 9.74 3.87 -6.26
CA MET A 113 11.20 3.74 -6.13
C MET A 113 11.68 3.97 -4.71
N LYS A 114 11.08 4.90 -3.98
CA LYS A 114 11.41 5.21 -2.59
C LYS A 114 11.13 4.06 -1.61
N ASP A 115 10.22 3.14 -1.94
CA ASP A 115 9.85 2.01 -1.10
C ASP A 115 10.44 0.69 -1.60
N LEU A 116 11.03 0.67 -2.79
CA LEU A 116 11.58 -0.53 -3.40
C LEU A 116 13.07 -0.69 -3.09
N ASN A 117 13.47 -1.93 -2.88
CA ASN A 117 14.88 -2.30 -2.77
C ASN A 117 15.42 -2.64 -4.17
N ALA A 118 15.45 -1.63 -5.04
CA ALA A 118 15.93 -1.78 -6.42
C ALA A 118 17.13 -0.88 -6.66
N GLY A 119 18.13 -1.41 -7.32
CA GLY A 119 19.37 -0.67 -7.63
C GLY A 119 19.25 0.24 -8.83
N SER A 120 18.22 0.07 -9.66
CA SER A 120 17.99 0.87 -10.86
C SER A 120 16.50 0.89 -11.20
N ILE A 121 16.11 1.80 -12.10
CA ILE A 121 14.72 1.87 -12.56
C ILE A 121 14.34 0.61 -13.36
N GLU A 122 15.26 0.04 -14.10
CA GLU A 122 15.05 -1.20 -14.85
C GLU A 122 14.78 -2.38 -13.92
N ALA A 123 15.52 -2.47 -12.80
CA ALA A 123 15.27 -3.47 -11.77
C ALA A 123 13.89 -3.28 -11.12
N ALA A 124 13.51 -2.04 -10.84
CA ALA A 124 12.18 -1.72 -10.31
C ALA A 124 11.08 -2.11 -11.30
N MET A 125 11.27 -1.81 -12.59
CA MET A 125 10.33 -2.21 -13.64
C MET A 125 10.16 -3.74 -13.72
N SER A 126 11.25 -4.49 -13.57
CA SER A 126 11.18 -5.97 -13.52
C SER A 126 10.34 -6.47 -12.35
N MET A 127 10.47 -5.85 -11.18
CA MET A 127 9.67 -6.18 -10.01
C MET A 127 8.19 -5.94 -10.26
N ILE A 128 7.85 -4.78 -10.83
CA ILE A 128 6.45 -4.43 -11.15
C ILE A 128 5.90 -5.36 -12.24
N ALA A 129 6.68 -5.65 -13.27
CA ALA A 129 6.27 -6.56 -14.34
C ALA A 129 5.98 -7.98 -13.80
N GLY A 130 6.80 -8.47 -12.87
CA GLY A 130 6.58 -9.75 -12.21
C GLY A 130 5.27 -9.76 -11.43
N THR A 131 4.97 -8.69 -10.70
CA THR A 131 3.70 -8.55 -9.98
C THR A 131 2.52 -8.54 -10.95
N ALA A 132 2.62 -7.81 -12.07
CA ALA A 132 1.58 -7.78 -13.10
C ALA A 132 1.30 -9.18 -13.67
N ARG A 133 2.34 -9.94 -13.97
CA ARG A 133 2.20 -11.31 -14.46
C ARG A 133 1.47 -12.19 -13.45
N SER A 134 1.77 -12.04 -12.16
CA SER A 134 1.09 -12.80 -11.11
C SER A 134 -0.39 -12.44 -10.97
N MET A 135 -0.80 -11.31 -11.53
CA MET A 135 -2.20 -10.84 -11.54
C MET A 135 -2.95 -11.23 -12.81
N GLY A 136 -2.31 -11.89 -13.75
CA GLY A 136 -2.91 -12.21 -15.05
C GLY A 136 -2.90 -11.03 -16.01
N ILE A 137 -1.94 -10.13 -15.87
CA ILE A 137 -1.77 -8.94 -16.71
C ILE A 137 -0.52 -9.14 -17.57
N THR A 138 -0.67 -9.01 -18.88
CA THR A 138 0.46 -9.11 -19.82
C THR A 138 1.17 -7.75 -19.92
N VAL A 139 2.49 -7.80 -20.02
CA VAL A 139 3.29 -6.58 -20.22
C VAL A 139 3.57 -6.45 -21.72
N ALA A 140 3.01 -5.40 -22.33
CA ALA A 140 3.19 -5.10 -23.75
C ALA A 140 4.38 -4.18 -23.97
N ASP A 141 5.00 -4.31 -25.13
CA ASP A 141 6.11 -3.43 -25.53
C ASP A 141 5.61 -2.06 -25.97
#